data_6cc437e2d33743df598b2bbebe46eaff
#
_entry.id   6cc437e2d33743df598b2bbebe46eaff
#
_cell.length_a   1.000
_cell.length_b   1.000
_cell.length_c   1.000
_cell.angle_alpha   90.00
_cell.angle_beta   90.00
_cell.angle_gamma   90.00
#
_symmetry.space_group_name_H-M   'P 1'
#
loop_
_entity.id
_entity.type
_entity.pdbx_description
1 polymer ?
#
loop_
_entity_poly.entity_id
_entity_poly.type
_entity_poly.pdbx_seq_one_letter_code
_entity_poly.pdbx_strand_id
1 'polypeptide(L)'
;DSLAQRYLGYTTVRFEDVAGKGARQLSFAQVGIDEAGNYAAEDADITLRLHQTLLGKLEQTPSLLKVLTEIEMPLVPVLARIERNGALVDAQLLGQQSVELGDKLVQLEREAFDIAGEEFNLGSPKQLCAILYDKLGCPVISKTAGGQPSTAESVLAELAEQDYPLPKVIMQHRSLSKLKGTYTDKLPQQINPRTGRIHTSYHQAVTATGRLSSSDPNLQNIPIRTAEGRRIRQAFVAAPGYKLLAADYSQIELRIMAHLAQDAGLLHAFQNDLDVHRATAAEVFGVPLEQVSNDQRRSAKAINFGLIYGMSAFGLAKQIDVGRKEAQEYIDRYFARYPGVLAYMERTRTQAAEQGYVETLFGRRLYLPEINSKNGAMRKGAERTAINAPMQGTAADIIKRAMIAVDGWLQDSGLDARVILQVHDELVLEVREDLVEQVREAICPLMSGAAQLDVPLLVEAGVGNNWDEAH
;
A
#
# COMPACT_ATOMS: atom_id res chain seq x y z
N ASP A 1 16.29 4.40 20.44
CA ASP A 1 17.00 5.66 20.82
C ASP A 1 16.03 6.82 20.96
N SER A 2 15.30 7.24 19.92
CA SER A 2 14.43 8.43 19.95
C SER A 2 13.30 8.35 20.99
N LEU A 3 12.71 7.17 21.21
CA LEU A 3 11.69 6.96 22.25
C LEU A 3 12.29 7.07 23.66
N ALA A 4 13.48 6.52 23.89
CA ALA A 4 14.19 6.62 25.18
C ALA A 4 14.48 8.09 25.53
N GLN A 5 14.99 8.85 24.57
CA GLN A 5 15.24 10.28 24.75
C GLN A 5 13.95 11.05 25.04
N ARG A 6 12.87 10.75 24.28
CA ARG A 6 11.59 11.48 24.39
C ARG A 6 10.83 11.19 25.67
N TYR A 7 10.79 9.92 26.10
CA TYR A 7 9.91 9.49 27.20
C TYR A 7 10.64 9.18 28.50
N LEU A 8 11.94 8.91 28.47
CA LEU A 8 12.77 8.63 29.63
C LEU A 8 13.83 9.70 29.89
N GLY A 9 14.06 10.64 28.94
CA GLY A 9 15.17 11.59 28.98
C GLY A 9 16.54 10.90 28.90
N TYR A 10 16.60 9.68 28.41
CA TYR A 10 17.80 8.85 28.41
C TYR A 10 18.40 8.76 27.01
N THR A 11 19.72 8.97 26.92
CA THR A 11 20.48 8.81 25.67
C THR A 11 21.12 7.42 25.65
N THR A 12 20.67 6.57 24.76
CA THR A 12 21.18 5.19 24.60
C THR A 12 22.51 5.16 23.88
N VAL A 13 23.30 4.12 24.14
CA VAL A 13 24.48 3.76 23.32
C VAL A 13 23.99 3.39 21.93
N ARG A 14 24.60 3.97 20.90
CA ARG A 14 24.25 3.65 19.51
C ARG A 14 25.02 2.43 19.02
N PHE A 15 24.43 1.67 18.10
CA PHE A 15 25.10 0.55 17.47
C PHE A 15 26.46 0.96 16.85
N GLU A 16 26.53 2.14 16.25
CA GLU A 16 27.76 2.68 15.68
C GLU A 16 28.87 2.99 16.71
N ASP A 17 28.50 3.19 17.97
CA ASP A 17 29.48 3.45 19.04
C ASP A 17 30.18 2.17 19.48
N VAL A 18 29.54 1.00 19.32
CA VAL A 18 30.15 -0.31 19.61
C VAL A 18 30.65 -1.05 18.37
N ALA A 19 30.04 -0.85 17.21
CA ALA A 19 30.38 -1.56 15.98
C ALA A 19 31.19 -0.71 14.97
N GLY A 20 31.33 0.61 15.19
CA GLY A 20 31.94 1.52 14.23
C GLY A 20 30.99 1.93 13.09
N LYS A 21 31.48 2.71 12.13
CA LYS A 21 30.71 3.31 11.03
C LYS A 21 31.25 2.99 9.65
N GLY A 22 30.35 3.04 8.65
CA GLY A 22 30.70 2.98 7.22
C GLY A 22 31.29 1.65 6.79
N ALA A 23 32.22 1.65 5.84
CA ALA A 23 32.78 0.44 5.26
C ALA A 23 33.58 -0.46 6.23
N ARG A 24 33.93 0.07 7.42
CA ARG A 24 34.64 -0.66 8.47
C ARG A 24 33.71 -1.07 9.63
N GLN A 25 32.42 -0.88 9.49
CA GLN A 25 31.47 -1.28 10.53
C GLN A 25 31.50 -2.80 10.72
N LEU A 26 31.68 -3.22 11.96
CA LEU A 26 31.66 -4.62 12.35
C LEU A 26 30.20 -5.13 12.36
N SER A 27 30.03 -6.42 12.07
CA SER A 27 28.77 -7.09 12.45
C SER A 27 28.72 -7.25 13.98
N PHE A 28 27.53 -7.35 14.57
CA PHE A 28 27.39 -7.50 16.02
C PHE A 28 28.15 -8.73 16.56
N ALA A 29 28.23 -9.80 15.77
CA ALA A 29 28.98 -11.01 16.11
C ALA A 29 30.51 -10.79 16.19
N GLN A 30 31.04 -9.70 15.67
CA GLN A 30 32.46 -9.35 15.69
C GLN A 30 32.79 -8.32 16.80
N VAL A 31 31.77 -7.77 17.47
CA VAL A 31 31.97 -6.86 18.61
C VAL A 31 32.47 -7.64 19.82
N GLY A 32 33.38 -7.06 20.61
CA GLY A 32 33.89 -7.67 21.85
C GLY A 32 32.73 -8.01 22.81
N ILE A 33 32.84 -9.17 23.51
CA ILE A 33 31.71 -9.71 24.29
C ILE A 33 31.28 -8.79 25.43
N ASP A 34 32.22 -8.07 26.05
CA ASP A 34 31.92 -7.13 27.13
C ASP A 34 31.17 -5.89 26.64
N GLU A 35 31.57 -5.35 25.46
CA GLU A 35 30.90 -4.22 24.84
C GLU A 35 29.51 -4.63 24.30
N ALA A 36 29.43 -5.79 23.64
CA ALA A 36 28.19 -6.36 23.14
C ALA A 36 27.22 -6.67 24.29
N GLY A 37 27.73 -7.21 25.41
CA GLY A 37 26.96 -7.51 26.60
C GLY A 37 26.35 -6.26 27.25
N ASN A 38 27.14 -5.21 27.42
CA ASN A 38 26.67 -3.93 27.96
C ASN A 38 25.63 -3.28 27.05
N TYR A 39 25.85 -3.25 25.73
CA TYR A 39 24.91 -2.75 24.74
C TYR A 39 23.57 -3.49 24.78
N ALA A 40 23.62 -4.82 24.76
CA ALA A 40 22.40 -5.66 24.77
C ALA A 40 21.65 -5.57 26.11
N ALA A 41 22.36 -5.44 27.24
CA ALA A 41 21.76 -5.25 28.55
C ALA A 41 21.04 -3.88 28.65
N GLU A 42 21.65 -2.83 28.13
CA GLU A 42 21.03 -1.50 28.04
C GLU A 42 19.75 -1.55 27.18
N ASP A 43 19.80 -2.18 26.01
CA ASP A 43 18.63 -2.32 25.15
C ASP A 43 17.47 -3.03 25.86
N ALA A 44 17.76 -4.07 26.61
CA ALA A 44 16.75 -4.80 27.38
C ALA A 44 16.15 -3.95 28.52
N ASP A 45 16.96 -3.26 29.33
CA ASP A 45 16.53 -2.39 30.43
C ASP A 45 15.70 -1.21 29.90
N ILE A 46 16.19 -0.53 28.87
CA ILE A 46 15.50 0.62 28.27
C ILE A 46 14.16 0.20 27.65
N THR A 47 14.10 -0.95 27.00
CA THR A 47 12.85 -1.51 26.46
C THR A 47 11.83 -1.76 27.55
N LEU A 48 12.23 -2.34 28.68
CA LEU A 48 11.34 -2.58 29.82
C LEU A 48 10.85 -1.26 30.43
N ARG A 49 11.73 -0.31 30.64
CA ARG A 49 11.39 1.02 31.19
C ARG A 49 10.45 1.80 30.26
N LEU A 50 10.68 1.73 28.93
CA LEU A 50 9.78 2.31 27.95
C LEU A 50 8.41 1.63 27.97
N HIS A 51 8.36 0.30 28.06
CA HIS A 51 7.09 -0.44 28.19
C HIS A 51 6.30 0.05 29.40
N GLN A 52 6.89 0.11 30.59
CA GLN A 52 6.24 0.55 31.83
C GLN A 52 5.73 2.00 31.71
N THR A 53 6.55 2.89 31.16
CA THR A 53 6.19 4.31 31.01
C THR A 53 5.08 4.52 29.98
N LEU A 54 5.15 3.82 28.83
CA LEU A 54 4.19 3.98 27.74
C LEU A 54 2.88 3.26 28.04
N LEU A 55 2.90 2.11 28.70
CA LEU A 55 1.70 1.40 29.12
C LEU A 55 0.86 2.27 30.06
N GLY A 56 1.46 2.91 31.08
CA GLY A 56 0.77 3.83 31.97
C GLY A 56 0.16 5.05 31.27
N LYS A 57 0.74 5.48 30.13
CA LYS A 57 0.13 6.51 29.26
C LYS A 57 -1.03 5.98 28.43
N LEU A 58 -0.91 4.75 27.91
CA LEU A 58 -1.98 4.11 27.14
C LEU A 58 -3.21 3.80 28.00
N GLU A 59 -3.02 3.43 29.27
CA GLU A 59 -4.10 3.21 30.24
C GLU A 59 -4.98 4.47 30.46
N GLN A 60 -4.41 5.66 30.26
CA GLN A 60 -5.15 6.93 30.27
C GLN A 60 -5.96 7.17 28.99
N THR A 61 -5.78 6.33 27.95
CA THR A 61 -6.48 6.43 26.68
C THR A 61 -7.03 5.03 26.30
N PRO A 62 -8.19 4.65 26.86
CA PRO A 62 -8.73 3.27 26.70
C PRO A 62 -8.86 2.79 25.25
N SER A 63 -9.15 3.69 24.31
CA SER A 63 -9.24 3.34 22.88
C SER A 63 -7.89 2.85 22.34
N LEU A 64 -6.80 3.52 22.70
CA LEU A 64 -5.45 3.11 22.26
C LEU A 64 -4.98 1.83 22.97
N LEU A 65 -5.29 1.68 24.25
CA LEU A 65 -5.00 0.45 24.99
C LEU A 65 -5.71 -0.74 24.33
N LYS A 66 -6.99 -0.57 23.94
CA LYS A 66 -7.77 -1.59 23.24
C LYS A 66 -7.13 -1.98 21.91
N VAL A 67 -6.69 -1.01 21.11
CA VAL A 67 -5.95 -1.29 19.85
C VAL A 67 -4.71 -2.13 20.13
N LEU A 68 -3.93 -1.78 21.15
CA LEU A 68 -2.74 -2.54 21.53
C LEU A 68 -3.08 -3.97 21.93
N THR A 69 -4.06 -4.16 22.83
CA THR A 69 -4.34 -5.46 23.46
C THR A 69 -5.20 -6.38 22.60
N GLU A 70 -6.10 -5.84 21.75
CA GLU A 70 -7.03 -6.64 20.96
C GLU A 70 -6.59 -6.81 19.50
N ILE A 71 -5.69 -5.94 18.99
CA ILE A 71 -5.25 -5.98 17.60
C ILE A 71 -3.74 -6.21 17.51
N GLU A 72 -2.92 -5.29 18.03
CA GLU A 72 -1.48 -5.31 17.74
C GLU A 72 -0.76 -6.47 18.43
N MET A 73 -1.01 -6.70 19.72
CA MET A 73 -0.34 -7.78 20.45
C MET A 73 -0.78 -9.19 19.99
N PRO A 74 -2.09 -9.47 19.79
CA PRO A 74 -2.51 -10.76 19.22
C PRO A 74 -2.01 -11.02 17.81
N LEU A 75 -1.73 -9.96 17.03
CA LEU A 75 -1.21 -10.09 15.67
C LEU A 75 0.26 -10.56 15.62
N VAL A 76 1.06 -10.30 16.65
CA VAL A 76 2.50 -10.65 16.67
C VAL A 76 2.75 -12.13 16.35
N PRO A 77 2.13 -13.11 17.05
CA PRO A 77 2.32 -14.53 16.74
C PRO A 77 1.77 -14.93 15.36
N VAL A 78 0.74 -14.23 14.87
CA VAL A 78 0.19 -14.45 13.51
C VAL A 78 1.22 -14.08 12.45
N LEU A 79 1.79 -12.88 12.55
CA LEU A 79 2.85 -12.43 11.64
C LEU A 79 4.07 -13.33 11.69
N ALA A 80 4.50 -13.76 12.88
CA ALA A 80 5.61 -14.70 13.03
C ALA A 80 5.35 -16.05 12.32
N ARG A 81 4.10 -16.51 12.27
CA ARG A 81 3.73 -17.72 11.50
C ARG A 81 3.77 -17.46 10.00
N ILE A 82 3.19 -16.36 9.53
CA ILE A 82 3.18 -15.99 8.11
C ILE A 82 4.62 -15.84 7.59
N GLU A 83 5.47 -15.13 8.31
CA GLU A 83 6.88 -14.97 7.97
C GLU A 83 7.62 -16.31 7.92
N ARG A 84 7.34 -17.19 8.86
CA ARG A 84 7.92 -18.55 8.90
C ARG A 84 7.40 -19.45 7.78
N ASN A 85 6.12 -19.36 7.42
CA ASN A 85 5.54 -20.13 6.33
C ASN A 85 6.21 -19.77 5.01
N GLY A 86 6.39 -18.48 4.74
CA GLY A 86 6.98 -17.97 3.51
C GLY A 86 6.20 -18.36 2.26
N ALA A 87 6.57 -17.79 1.14
CA ALA A 87 5.97 -18.05 -0.18
C ALA A 87 6.90 -18.85 -1.07
N LEU A 88 6.37 -19.86 -1.75
CA LEU A 88 7.11 -20.61 -2.75
C LEU A 88 7.17 -19.83 -4.05
N VAL A 89 8.37 -19.72 -4.63
CA VAL A 89 8.59 -18.96 -5.86
C VAL A 89 9.31 -19.81 -6.91
N ASP A 90 8.82 -19.77 -8.13
CA ASP A 90 9.46 -20.38 -9.30
C ASP A 90 10.60 -19.49 -9.79
N ALA A 91 11.82 -19.81 -9.35
CA ALA A 91 13.03 -19.10 -9.74
C ALA A 91 13.34 -19.21 -11.24
N GLN A 92 12.97 -20.31 -11.89
CA GLN A 92 13.20 -20.51 -13.31
C GLN A 92 12.30 -19.57 -14.13
N LEU A 93 11.02 -19.47 -13.78
CA LEU A 93 10.09 -18.55 -14.42
C LEU A 93 10.54 -17.08 -14.26
N LEU A 94 10.98 -16.68 -13.05
CA LEU A 94 11.54 -15.34 -12.82
C LEU A 94 12.81 -15.08 -13.66
N GLY A 95 13.69 -16.08 -13.77
CA GLY A 95 14.88 -16.00 -14.62
C GLY A 95 14.55 -15.80 -16.11
N GLN A 96 13.56 -16.50 -16.63
CA GLN A 96 13.06 -16.32 -18.00
C GLN A 96 12.50 -14.90 -18.19
N GLN A 97 11.66 -14.45 -17.28
CA GLN A 97 11.13 -13.08 -17.32
C GLN A 97 12.23 -12.02 -17.24
N SER A 98 13.28 -12.25 -16.44
CA SER A 98 14.42 -11.34 -16.34
C SER A 98 15.14 -11.18 -17.68
N VAL A 99 15.34 -12.26 -18.42
CA VAL A 99 15.94 -12.20 -19.77
C VAL A 99 15.04 -11.40 -20.72
N GLU A 100 13.75 -11.71 -20.78
CA GLU A 100 12.79 -11.02 -21.65
C GLU A 100 12.70 -9.51 -21.33
N LEU A 101 12.70 -9.15 -20.04
CA LEU A 101 12.74 -7.75 -19.63
C LEU A 101 14.06 -7.08 -20.03
N GLY A 102 15.19 -7.79 -19.94
CA GLY A 102 16.49 -7.33 -20.41
C GLY A 102 16.47 -7.00 -21.91
N ASP A 103 15.91 -7.89 -22.72
CA ASP A 103 15.79 -7.68 -24.19
C ASP A 103 14.91 -6.45 -24.51
N LYS A 104 13.79 -6.29 -23.81
CA LYS A 104 12.91 -5.11 -23.95
C LYS A 104 13.65 -3.82 -23.54
N LEU A 105 14.43 -3.84 -22.46
CA LEU A 105 15.20 -2.69 -22.03
C LEU A 105 16.23 -2.26 -23.08
N VAL A 106 16.95 -3.21 -23.68
CA VAL A 106 17.90 -2.94 -24.79
C VAL A 106 17.18 -2.32 -25.99
N GLN A 107 15.97 -2.78 -26.32
CA GLN A 107 15.19 -2.19 -27.40
C GLN A 107 14.78 -0.74 -27.08
N LEU A 108 14.30 -0.46 -25.86
CA LEU A 108 13.93 0.88 -25.43
C LEU A 108 15.15 1.83 -25.36
N GLU A 109 16.33 1.33 -24.96
CA GLU A 109 17.56 2.11 -25.02
C GLU A 109 17.91 2.53 -26.45
N ARG A 110 17.85 1.61 -27.41
CA ARG A 110 18.08 1.93 -28.83
C ARG A 110 17.06 2.96 -29.34
N GLU A 111 15.80 2.76 -29.06
CA GLU A 111 14.74 3.72 -29.44
C GLU A 111 15.01 5.11 -28.85
N ALA A 112 15.42 5.16 -27.56
CA ALA A 112 15.76 6.42 -26.91
C ALA A 112 16.99 7.09 -27.57
N PHE A 113 18.01 6.33 -27.96
CA PHE A 113 19.21 6.83 -28.65
C PHE A 113 18.87 7.33 -30.08
N ASP A 114 18.03 6.64 -30.80
CA ASP A 114 17.55 7.05 -32.12
C ASP A 114 16.79 8.40 -32.03
N ILE A 115 15.91 8.55 -31.04
CA ILE A 115 15.18 9.81 -30.80
C ILE A 115 16.12 10.93 -30.37
N ALA A 116 17.08 10.64 -29.49
CA ALA A 116 18.02 11.62 -28.99
C ALA A 116 19.13 11.96 -30.01
N GLY A 117 19.42 11.05 -30.96
CA GLY A 117 20.54 11.15 -31.91
C GLY A 117 21.91 10.95 -31.29
N GLU A 118 21.98 10.37 -30.10
CA GLU A 118 23.21 9.99 -29.38
C GLU A 118 22.94 9.00 -28.27
N GLU A 119 23.97 8.26 -27.85
CA GLU A 119 23.91 7.38 -26.69
C GLU A 119 24.02 8.15 -25.37
N PHE A 120 23.21 7.79 -24.38
CA PHE A 120 23.23 8.37 -23.05
C PHE A 120 22.68 7.39 -22.01
N ASN A 121 22.93 7.64 -20.73
CA ASN A 121 22.41 6.79 -19.66
C ASN A 121 20.99 7.24 -19.26
N LEU A 122 19.97 6.41 -19.61
CA LEU A 122 18.56 6.64 -19.27
C LEU A 122 18.30 6.63 -17.75
N GLY A 123 19.18 6.03 -16.97
CA GLY A 123 19.15 6.05 -15.51
C GLY A 123 19.75 7.31 -14.87
N SER A 124 20.40 8.18 -15.64
CA SER A 124 21.06 9.39 -15.14
C SER A 124 20.17 10.63 -15.27
N PRO A 125 19.63 11.19 -14.18
CA PRO A 125 18.83 12.42 -14.24
C PRO A 125 19.58 13.58 -14.89
N LYS A 126 20.89 13.68 -14.69
CA LYS A 126 21.72 14.75 -15.27
C LYS A 126 21.79 14.64 -16.79
N GLN A 127 22.03 13.45 -17.33
CA GLN A 127 22.09 13.23 -18.78
C GLN A 127 20.70 13.39 -19.42
N LEU A 128 19.64 12.91 -18.74
CA LEU A 128 18.27 13.12 -19.18
C LEU A 128 17.90 14.59 -19.28
N CYS A 129 18.31 15.43 -18.31
CA CYS A 129 18.08 16.87 -18.38
C CYS A 129 18.76 17.48 -19.61
N ALA A 130 20.00 17.15 -19.90
CA ALA A 130 20.73 17.64 -21.06
C ALA A 130 20.02 17.23 -22.38
N ILE A 131 19.59 15.97 -22.49
CA ILE A 131 18.90 15.48 -23.69
C ILE A 131 17.51 16.13 -23.83
N LEU A 132 16.67 16.09 -22.78
CA LEU A 132 15.29 16.58 -22.88
C LEU A 132 15.20 18.10 -23.05
N TYR A 133 15.95 18.85 -22.24
CA TYR A 133 15.78 20.30 -22.15
C TYR A 133 16.76 21.08 -23.03
N ASP A 134 18.04 20.68 -23.06
CA ASP A 134 19.06 21.41 -23.80
C ASP A 134 19.10 21.01 -25.28
N LYS A 135 18.91 19.71 -25.60
CA LYS A 135 19.01 19.22 -26.98
C LYS A 135 17.66 19.15 -27.68
N LEU A 136 16.63 18.52 -27.08
CA LEU A 136 15.31 18.36 -27.68
C LEU A 136 14.37 19.54 -27.44
N GLY A 137 14.76 20.51 -26.60
CA GLY A 137 14.02 21.74 -26.34
C GLY A 137 12.66 21.52 -25.68
N CYS A 138 12.49 20.45 -24.91
CA CYS A 138 11.25 20.22 -24.15
C CYS A 138 11.02 21.36 -23.15
N PRO A 139 9.77 21.76 -22.91
CA PRO A 139 9.47 22.80 -21.91
C PRO A 139 9.78 22.33 -20.49
N VAL A 140 10.32 23.21 -19.65
CA VAL A 140 10.59 22.92 -18.23
C VAL A 140 9.27 23.05 -17.45
N ILE A 141 8.62 21.94 -17.19
CA ILE A 141 7.34 21.86 -16.44
C ILE A 141 7.55 22.19 -14.96
N SER A 142 8.58 21.61 -14.34
CA SER A 142 8.93 21.88 -12.95
C SER A 142 10.43 21.76 -12.70
N LYS A 143 10.87 22.30 -11.55
CA LYS A 143 12.26 22.22 -11.11
C LYS A 143 12.38 21.47 -9.80
N THR A 144 13.53 20.83 -9.58
CA THR A 144 13.89 20.20 -8.30
C THR A 144 14.16 21.28 -7.24
N ALA A 145 14.25 20.87 -5.97
CA ALA A 145 14.61 21.78 -4.87
C ALA A 145 15.97 22.47 -5.10
N GLY A 146 16.88 21.85 -5.86
CA GLY A 146 18.16 22.44 -6.27
C GLY A 146 18.10 23.31 -7.52
N GLY A 147 16.89 23.66 -8.04
CA GLY A 147 16.69 24.57 -9.18
C GLY A 147 16.92 23.94 -10.56
N GLN A 148 17.30 22.68 -10.66
CA GLN A 148 17.47 21.98 -11.94
C GLN A 148 16.12 21.54 -12.53
N PRO A 149 15.97 21.47 -13.87
CA PRO A 149 14.78 20.88 -14.48
C PRO A 149 14.51 19.48 -13.94
N SER A 150 13.24 19.18 -13.64
CA SER A 150 12.84 17.88 -13.06
C SER A 150 12.65 16.84 -14.17
N THR A 151 13.11 15.60 -13.91
CA THR A 151 12.81 14.42 -14.71
C THR A 151 11.95 13.43 -13.94
N ALA A 152 11.15 13.93 -12.96
CA ALA A 152 10.23 13.09 -12.21
C ALA A 152 9.17 12.49 -13.13
N GLU A 153 8.59 11.37 -12.72
CA GLU A 153 7.60 10.64 -13.52
C GLU A 153 6.41 11.51 -13.93
N SER A 154 5.91 12.37 -13.03
CA SER A 154 4.82 13.32 -13.33
C SER A 154 5.16 14.32 -14.42
N VAL A 155 6.43 14.76 -14.47
CA VAL A 155 6.93 15.68 -15.51
C VAL A 155 7.06 14.96 -16.85
N LEU A 156 7.63 13.74 -16.83
CA LEU A 156 7.74 12.95 -18.05
C LEU A 156 6.37 12.56 -18.61
N ALA A 157 5.39 12.26 -17.75
CA ALA A 157 4.03 11.97 -18.17
C ALA A 157 3.40 13.20 -18.88
N GLU A 158 3.56 14.40 -18.31
CA GLU A 158 3.04 15.64 -18.90
C GLU A 158 3.72 15.98 -20.24
N LEU A 159 5.04 15.72 -20.36
CA LEU A 159 5.74 15.86 -21.63
C LEU A 159 5.26 14.85 -22.68
N ALA A 160 4.96 13.61 -22.26
CA ALA A 160 4.43 12.57 -23.13
C ALA A 160 3.01 12.91 -23.63
N GLU A 161 2.17 13.56 -22.79
CA GLU A 161 0.85 14.10 -23.18
C GLU A 161 0.97 15.27 -24.20
N GLN A 162 2.10 15.97 -24.23
CA GLN A 162 2.42 17.01 -25.21
C GLN A 162 3.11 16.46 -26.48
N ASP A 163 2.97 15.15 -26.74
CA ASP A 163 3.52 14.45 -27.92
C ASP A 163 5.05 14.43 -28.03
N TYR A 164 5.79 14.63 -26.93
CA TYR A 164 7.22 14.36 -26.92
C TYR A 164 7.48 12.85 -26.81
N PRO A 165 8.14 12.21 -27.80
CA PRO A 165 8.26 10.75 -27.83
C PRO A 165 9.21 10.20 -26.77
N LEU A 166 10.34 10.88 -26.51
CA LEU A 166 11.37 10.38 -25.59
C LEU A 166 10.88 10.18 -24.14
N PRO A 167 10.09 11.08 -23.53
CA PRO A 167 9.53 10.87 -22.19
C PRO A 167 8.77 9.57 -22.04
N LYS A 168 7.99 9.16 -23.05
CA LYS A 168 7.24 7.89 -23.03
C LYS A 168 8.16 6.68 -22.98
N VAL A 169 9.21 6.69 -23.78
CA VAL A 169 10.23 5.62 -23.80
C VAL A 169 10.97 5.55 -22.45
N ILE A 170 11.36 6.70 -21.88
CA ILE A 170 12.02 6.77 -20.57
C ILE A 170 11.12 6.20 -19.47
N MET A 171 9.83 6.52 -19.45
CA MET A 171 8.88 6.01 -18.46
C MET A 171 8.75 4.49 -18.55
N GLN A 172 8.63 3.93 -19.77
CA GLN A 172 8.60 2.48 -19.99
C GLN A 172 9.90 1.82 -19.52
N HIS A 173 11.04 2.37 -19.91
CA HIS A 173 12.36 1.87 -19.50
C HIS A 173 12.50 1.86 -17.96
N ARG A 174 12.14 2.94 -17.27
CA ARG A 174 12.18 3.02 -15.81
C ARG A 174 11.28 1.99 -15.15
N SER A 175 10.06 1.81 -15.67
CA SER A 175 9.11 0.83 -15.15
C SER A 175 9.66 -0.59 -15.27
N LEU A 176 10.12 -0.99 -16.45
CA LEU A 176 10.68 -2.33 -16.69
C LEU A 176 12.00 -2.56 -15.94
N SER A 177 12.88 -1.56 -15.89
CA SER A 177 14.14 -1.64 -15.14
C SER A 177 13.89 -1.83 -13.64
N LYS A 178 12.89 -1.13 -13.07
CA LYS A 178 12.48 -1.32 -11.68
C LYS A 178 11.93 -2.72 -11.43
N LEU A 179 11.07 -3.23 -12.31
CA LEU A 179 10.52 -4.58 -12.18
C LEU A 179 11.62 -5.64 -12.24
N LYS A 180 12.51 -5.52 -13.22
CA LYS A 180 13.66 -6.43 -13.38
C LYS A 180 14.55 -6.39 -12.15
N GLY A 181 15.07 -5.23 -11.77
CA GLY A 181 16.03 -5.08 -10.68
C GLY A 181 15.44 -5.38 -9.30
N THR A 182 14.14 -5.12 -9.08
CA THR A 182 13.52 -5.32 -7.76
C THR A 182 13.00 -6.75 -7.57
N TYR A 183 12.47 -7.37 -8.63
CA TYR A 183 11.77 -8.65 -8.51
C TYR A 183 12.48 -9.78 -9.25
N THR A 184 12.59 -9.72 -10.59
CA THR A 184 13.05 -10.89 -11.35
C THR A 184 14.51 -11.24 -11.12
N ASP A 185 15.37 -10.25 -10.82
CA ASP A 185 16.77 -10.49 -10.49
C ASP A 185 17.00 -10.81 -9.00
N LYS A 186 16.28 -10.13 -8.10
CA LYS A 186 16.53 -10.23 -6.66
C LYS A 186 15.77 -11.34 -5.96
N LEU A 187 14.49 -11.58 -6.30
CA LEU A 187 13.70 -12.60 -5.60
C LEU A 187 14.34 -14.00 -5.63
N PRO A 188 14.89 -14.50 -6.75
CA PRO A 188 15.57 -15.79 -6.76
C PRO A 188 16.75 -15.89 -5.77
N GLN A 189 17.46 -14.77 -5.54
CA GLN A 189 18.61 -14.71 -4.62
C GLN A 189 18.18 -14.68 -3.14
N GLN A 190 16.91 -14.37 -2.87
CA GLN A 190 16.34 -14.30 -1.52
C GLN A 190 15.61 -15.58 -1.11
N ILE A 191 15.59 -16.60 -1.96
CA ILE A 191 15.04 -17.91 -1.61
C ILE A 191 15.95 -18.53 -0.54
N ASN A 192 15.35 -18.84 0.62
CA ASN A 192 16.06 -19.47 1.70
C ASN A 192 16.41 -20.94 1.33
N PRO A 193 17.70 -21.31 1.33
CA PRO A 193 18.13 -22.64 0.85
C PRO A 193 17.61 -23.81 1.71
N ARG A 194 17.21 -23.56 2.96
CA ARG A 194 16.66 -24.60 3.85
C ARG A 194 15.18 -24.86 3.62
N THR A 195 14.42 -23.82 3.32
CA THR A 195 12.96 -23.90 3.14
C THR A 195 12.53 -23.92 1.68
N GLY A 196 13.38 -23.48 0.77
CA GLY A 196 13.03 -23.27 -0.65
C GLY A 196 12.04 -22.12 -0.87
N ARG A 197 11.78 -21.27 0.14
CA ARG A 197 10.77 -20.22 0.14
C ARG A 197 11.39 -18.85 0.36
N ILE A 198 10.64 -17.81 0.00
CA ILE A 198 10.94 -16.43 0.32
C ILE A 198 10.18 -16.08 1.61
N HIS A 199 10.90 -15.47 2.55
CA HIS A 199 10.38 -15.04 3.85
C HIS A 199 10.51 -13.53 3.96
N THR A 200 9.41 -12.80 3.81
CA THR A 200 9.35 -11.35 4.06
C THR A 200 9.31 -11.07 5.56
N SER A 201 9.61 -9.84 5.94
CA SER A 201 9.37 -9.34 7.29
C SER A 201 8.23 -8.34 7.28
N TYR A 202 7.25 -8.48 8.19
CA TYR A 202 6.14 -7.54 8.35
C TYR A 202 6.38 -6.58 9.51
N HIS A 203 6.09 -5.31 9.28
CA HIS A 203 6.26 -4.23 10.27
C HIS A 203 4.91 -3.62 10.63
N GLN A 204 4.59 -3.60 11.92
CA GLN A 204 3.32 -3.09 12.46
C GLN A 204 3.34 -1.58 12.72
N ALA A 205 4.51 -0.97 12.92
CA ALA A 205 4.67 0.38 13.43
C ALA A 205 5.38 1.35 12.46
N VAL A 206 5.39 1.06 11.15
CA VAL A 206 6.07 1.88 10.13
C VAL A 206 5.12 2.84 9.45
N THR A 207 3.92 2.38 9.07
CA THR A 207 2.96 3.23 8.35
C THR A 207 2.16 4.10 9.31
N ALA A 208 1.87 5.33 8.90
CA ALA A 208 1.11 6.27 9.73
C ALA A 208 -0.36 5.84 9.93
N THR A 209 -0.93 5.08 8.99
CA THR A 209 -2.33 4.63 9.02
C THR A 209 -2.54 3.31 9.76
N GLY A 210 -1.48 2.66 10.25
CA GLY A 210 -1.56 1.34 10.88
C GLY A 210 -1.58 0.16 9.88
N ARG A 211 -1.48 0.41 8.58
CA ARG A 211 -1.26 -0.67 7.60
C ARG A 211 0.07 -1.37 7.90
N LEU A 212 0.12 -2.67 7.62
CA LEU A 212 1.38 -3.40 7.60
C LEU A 212 2.25 -2.91 6.44
N SER A 213 3.55 -2.92 6.64
CA SER A 213 4.52 -2.82 5.55
C SER A 213 5.38 -4.09 5.53
N SER A 214 5.92 -4.44 4.38
CA SER A 214 6.81 -5.59 4.24
C SER A 214 8.18 -5.16 3.70
N SER A 215 9.22 -5.85 4.15
CA SER A 215 10.60 -5.64 3.68
C SER A 215 11.37 -6.96 3.57
N ASP A 216 12.43 -6.94 2.83
CA ASP A 216 13.42 -8.00 2.70
C ASP A 216 12.88 -9.39 2.29
N PRO A 217 12.05 -9.45 1.19
CA PRO A 217 11.68 -8.43 0.21
C PRO A 217 10.34 -7.76 0.50
N ASN A 218 10.10 -6.56 -0.07
CA ASN A 218 8.77 -5.97 -0.07
C ASN A 218 7.89 -6.66 -1.12
N LEU A 219 6.97 -7.52 -0.67
CA LEU A 219 6.04 -8.27 -1.52
C LEU A 219 4.70 -7.56 -1.74
N GLN A 220 4.42 -6.48 -0.99
CA GLN A 220 3.16 -5.73 -1.10
C GLN A 220 3.12 -4.79 -2.31
N ASN A 221 4.25 -4.51 -2.95
CA ASN A 221 4.36 -3.58 -4.07
C ASN A 221 4.49 -4.25 -5.44
N ILE A 222 4.25 -5.56 -5.55
CA ILE A 222 4.24 -6.27 -6.83
C ILE A 222 3.05 -5.79 -7.66
N PRO A 223 3.27 -5.20 -8.87
CA PRO A 223 2.18 -4.63 -9.66
C PRO A 223 1.18 -5.69 -10.12
N ILE A 224 -0.11 -5.33 -10.10
CA ILE A 224 -1.21 -6.18 -10.57
C ILE A 224 -1.80 -5.70 -11.90
N ARG A 225 -1.64 -4.41 -12.23
CA ARG A 225 -2.32 -3.81 -13.39
C ARG A 225 -1.58 -4.02 -14.70
N THR A 226 -0.27 -4.22 -14.67
CA THR A 226 0.54 -4.44 -15.88
C THR A 226 0.70 -5.92 -16.18
N ALA A 227 0.84 -6.26 -17.46
CA ALA A 227 1.09 -7.64 -17.89
C ALA A 227 2.38 -8.21 -17.27
N GLU A 228 3.43 -7.41 -17.23
CA GLU A 228 4.72 -7.77 -16.65
C GLU A 228 4.61 -8.01 -15.13
N GLY A 229 3.85 -7.17 -14.42
CA GLY A 229 3.60 -7.33 -12.98
C GLY A 229 2.81 -8.60 -12.67
N ARG A 230 1.76 -8.89 -13.45
CA ARG A 230 1.00 -10.15 -13.32
C ARG A 230 1.87 -11.37 -13.55
N ARG A 231 2.78 -11.33 -14.52
CA ARG A 231 3.74 -12.42 -14.75
C ARG A 231 4.65 -12.68 -13.55
N ILE A 232 5.02 -11.63 -12.78
CA ILE A 232 5.76 -11.81 -11.53
C ILE A 232 4.89 -12.55 -10.50
N ARG A 233 3.59 -12.23 -10.42
CA ARG A 233 2.64 -12.96 -9.54
C ARG A 233 2.48 -14.43 -9.93
N GLN A 234 2.55 -14.75 -11.22
CA GLN A 234 2.55 -16.14 -11.71
C GLN A 234 3.71 -16.98 -11.18
N ALA A 235 4.83 -16.33 -10.82
CA ALA A 235 5.96 -17.02 -10.23
C ALA A 235 5.77 -17.38 -8.75
N PHE A 236 4.77 -16.83 -8.06
CA PHE A 236 4.38 -17.24 -6.72
C PHE A 236 3.42 -18.42 -6.84
N VAL A 237 3.90 -19.61 -6.56
CA VAL A 237 3.23 -20.88 -6.87
C VAL A 237 2.85 -21.66 -5.62
N ALA A 238 1.84 -22.53 -5.74
CA ALA A 238 1.54 -23.50 -4.72
C ALA A 238 2.54 -24.67 -4.75
N ALA A 239 2.79 -25.29 -3.60
CA ALA A 239 3.53 -26.56 -3.54
C ALA A 239 2.77 -27.69 -4.24
N PRO A 240 3.44 -28.78 -4.70
CA PRO A 240 2.76 -29.95 -5.24
C PRO A 240 1.69 -30.49 -4.27
N GLY A 241 0.47 -30.71 -4.76
CA GLY A 241 -0.68 -31.14 -3.97
C GLY A 241 -1.42 -30.04 -3.22
N TYR A 242 -1.03 -28.78 -3.45
CA TYR A 242 -1.67 -27.59 -2.87
C TYR A 242 -2.19 -26.64 -3.95
N LYS A 243 -3.05 -25.71 -3.54
CA LYS A 243 -3.50 -24.55 -4.31
C LYS A 243 -3.24 -23.27 -3.53
N LEU A 244 -3.14 -22.15 -4.22
CA LEU A 244 -3.25 -20.84 -3.61
C LEU A 244 -4.71 -20.43 -3.54
N LEU A 245 -5.12 -19.93 -2.40
CA LEU A 245 -6.43 -19.35 -2.13
C LEU A 245 -6.19 -17.88 -1.76
N ALA A 246 -6.63 -16.95 -2.59
CA ALA A 246 -6.55 -15.52 -2.34
C ALA A 246 -7.93 -15.00 -1.94
N ALA A 247 -8.04 -14.44 -0.75
CA ALA A 247 -9.27 -13.87 -0.21
C ALA A 247 -9.09 -12.36 -0.02
N ASP A 248 -9.85 -11.56 -0.78
CA ASP A 248 -9.76 -10.10 -0.83
C ASP A 248 -11.07 -9.44 -0.44
N TYR A 249 -10.98 -8.32 0.26
CA TYR A 249 -12.16 -7.51 0.57
C TYR A 249 -12.62 -6.71 -0.66
N SER A 250 -13.86 -6.92 -1.06
CA SER A 250 -14.46 -6.17 -2.17
C SER A 250 -14.80 -4.75 -1.74
N GLN A 251 -14.11 -3.76 -2.33
CA GLN A 251 -14.36 -2.32 -2.15
C GLN A 251 -14.37 -1.85 -0.69
N ILE A 252 -13.50 -2.40 0.17
CA ILE A 252 -13.52 -2.16 1.62
C ILE A 252 -13.53 -0.68 1.99
N GLU A 253 -12.71 0.15 1.34
CA GLU A 253 -12.61 1.56 1.67
C GLU A 253 -13.90 2.35 1.33
N LEU A 254 -14.59 1.99 0.24
CA LEU A 254 -15.89 2.59 -0.09
C LEU A 254 -16.99 2.15 0.89
N ARG A 255 -16.96 0.90 1.35
CA ARG A 255 -17.88 0.40 2.37
C ARG A 255 -17.65 1.07 3.72
N ILE A 256 -16.39 1.25 4.09
CA ILE A 256 -16.02 2.02 5.30
C ILE A 256 -16.46 3.48 5.15
N MET A 257 -16.27 4.09 3.99
CA MET A 257 -16.74 5.47 3.74
C MET A 257 -18.26 5.57 3.87
N ALA A 258 -19.02 4.62 3.32
CA ALA A 258 -20.48 4.59 3.47
C ALA A 258 -20.91 4.59 4.96
N HIS A 259 -20.24 3.76 5.78
CA HIS A 259 -20.47 3.70 7.22
C HIS A 259 -20.06 5.00 7.94
N LEU A 260 -18.85 5.51 7.71
CA LEU A 260 -18.35 6.72 8.39
C LEU A 260 -19.12 7.99 7.98
N ALA A 261 -19.51 8.09 6.72
CA ALA A 261 -20.24 9.22 6.18
C ALA A 261 -21.74 9.17 6.48
N GLN A 262 -22.30 8.01 6.81
CA GLN A 262 -23.73 7.77 6.96
C GLN A 262 -24.51 8.29 5.75
N ASP A 263 -23.92 8.13 4.55
CA ASP A 263 -24.52 8.59 3.30
C ASP A 263 -25.62 7.63 2.84
N ALA A 264 -26.86 8.12 2.76
CA ALA A 264 -28.02 7.29 2.42
C ALA A 264 -27.88 6.62 1.04
N GLY A 265 -27.26 7.30 0.06
CA GLY A 265 -27.06 6.77 -1.28
C GLY A 265 -26.03 5.63 -1.31
N LEU A 266 -24.91 5.78 -0.60
CA LEU A 266 -23.88 4.75 -0.49
C LEU A 266 -24.37 3.56 0.36
N LEU A 267 -25.03 3.84 1.51
CA LEU A 267 -25.61 2.79 2.35
C LEU A 267 -26.60 1.94 1.57
N HIS A 268 -27.55 2.59 0.87
CA HIS A 268 -28.54 1.90 0.05
C HIS A 268 -27.88 1.05 -1.04
N ALA A 269 -26.88 1.60 -1.73
CA ALA A 269 -26.20 0.87 -2.80
C ALA A 269 -25.52 -0.41 -2.28
N PHE A 270 -24.75 -0.32 -1.20
CA PHE A 270 -24.05 -1.49 -0.65
C PHE A 270 -24.97 -2.49 0.07
N GLN A 271 -26.04 -2.04 0.71
CA GLN A 271 -27.04 -2.93 1.33
C GLN A 271 -27.83 -3.74 0.31
N ASN A 272 -28.00 -3.23 -0.91
CA ASN A 272 -28.74 -3.87 -2.00
C ASN A 272 -27.84 -4.43 -3.11
N ASP A 273 -26.53 -4.54 -2.86
CA ASP A 273 -25.51 -5.05 -3.81
C ASP A 273 -25.54 -4.36 -5.18
N LEU A 274 -25.79 -3.05 -5.18
CA LEU A 274 -25.79 -2.25 -6.40
C LEU A 274 -24.35 -1.84 -6.77
N ASP A 275 -24.10 -1.77 -8.08
CA ASP A 275 -22.82 -1.28 -8.60
C ASP A 275 -22.66 0.24 -8.38
N VAL A 276 -21.97 0.62 -7.29
CA VAL A 276 -21.75 2.01 -6.89
C VAL A 276 -21.06 2.80 -8.02
N HIS A 277 -20.14 2.18 -8.75
CA HIS A 277 -19.43 2.87 -9.84
C HIS A 277 -20.37 3.14 -11.02
N ARG A 278 -21.27 2.21 -11.32
CA ARG A 278 -22.27 2.39 -12.37
C ARG A 278 -23.32 3.43 -11.96
N ALA A 279 -23.75 3.43 -10.70
CA ALA A 279 -24.66 4.44 -10.17
C ALA A 279 -24.04 5.85 -10.20
N THR A 280 -22.77 5.96 -9.78
CA THR A 280 -22.04 7.24 -9.88
C THR A 280 -21.89 7.69 -11.35
N ALA A 281 -21.60 6.77 -12.27
CA ALA A 281 -21.48 7.09 -13.69
C ALA A 281 -22.79 7.64 -14.26
N ALA A 282 -23.92 6.99 -13.96
CA ALA A 282 -25.22 7.47 -14.41
C ALA A 282 -25.49 8.91 -13.97
N GLU A 283 -25.21 9.24 -12.71
CA GLU A 283 -25.41 10.57 -12.14
C GLU A 283 -24.45 11.62 -12.73
N VAL A 284 -23.15 11.29 -12.71
CA VAL A 284 -22.09 12.25 -13.11
C VAL A 284 -22.18 12.56 -14.61
N PHE A 285 -22.41 11.56 -15.44
CA PHE A 285 -22.51 11.72 -16.90
C PHE A 285 -23.93 12.03 -17.38
N GLY A 286 -24.94 11.98 -16.50
CA GLY A 286 -26.32 12.29 -16.84
C GLY A 286 -26.95 11.28 -17.81
N VAL A 287 -26.62 10.00 -17.70
CA VAL A 287 -27.14 8.93 -18.54
C VAL A 287 -27.96 7.92 -17.71
N PRO A 288 -28.97 7.25 -18.31
CA PRO A 288 -29.66 6.15 -17.62
C PRO A 288 -28.71 5.06 -17.18
N LEU A 289 -29.00 4.39 -16.05
CA LEU A 289 -28.14 3.36 -15.46
C LEU A 289 -27.81 2.22 -16.44
N GLU A 290 -28.79 1.84 -17.26
CA GLU A 290 -28.68 0.76 -18.25
C GLU A 290 -27.81 1.14 -19.45
N GLN A 291 -27.64 2.46 -19.70
CA GLN A 291 -26.85 3.00 -20.81
C GLN A 291 -25.41 3.36 -20.42
N VAL A 292 -25.04 3.17 -19.16
CA VAL A 292 -23.67 3.43 -18.69
C VAL A 292 -22.69 2.51 -19.42
N SER A 293 -21.75 3.08 -20.15
CA SER A 293 -20.69 2.34 -20.83
C SER A 293 -19.62 1.87 -19.85
N ASN A 294 -18.81 0.90 -20.26
CA ASN A 294 -17.69 0.41 -19.46
C ASN A 294 -16.64 1.50 -19.20
N ASP A 295 -16.44 2.41 -20.16
CA ASP A 295 -15.50 3.53 -19.99
C ASP A 295 -16.03 4.57 -19.00
N GLN A 296 -17.31 4.91 -19.05
CA GLN A 296 -17.96 5.76 -18.05
C GLN A 296 -17.90 5.13 -16.65
N ARG A 297 -18.16 3.82 -16.54
CA ARG A 297 -18.02 3.09 -15.27
C ARG A 297 -16.56 3.13 -14.75
N ARG A 298 -15.58 3.00 -15.64
CA ARG A 298 -14.15 3.11 -15.29
C ARG A 298 -13.79 4.51 -14.82
N SER A 299 -14.26 5.55 -15.50
CA SER A 299 -14.09 6.94 -15.09
C SER A 299 -14.78 7.22 -13.75
N ALA A 300 -15.99 6.69 -13.53
CA ALA A 300 -16.69 6.81 -12.26
C ALA A 300 -15.96 6.09 -11.11
N LYS A 301 -15.31 4.96 -11.36
CA LYS A 301 -14.42 4.32 -10.39
C LYS A 301 -13.28 5.26 -9.99
N ALA A 302 -12.66 5.93 -10.94
CA ALA A 302 -11.62 6.92 -10.67
C ALA A 302 -12.16 8.14 -9.91
N ILE A 303 -13.37 8.61 -10.25
CA ILE A 303 -14.07 9.70 -9.55
C ILE A 303 -14.35 9.31 -8.09
N ASN A 304 -14.98 8.15 -7.86
CA ASN A 304 -15.31 7.66 -6.51
C ASN A 304 -14.06 7.63 -5.62
N PHE A 305 -13.02 6.94 -6.05
CA PHE A 305 -11.78 6.86 -5.25
C PHE A 305 -11.07 8.21 -5.15
N GLY A 306 -11.00 8.97 -6.23
CA GLY A 306 -10.37 10.29 -6.22
C GLY A 306 -11.03 11.25 -5.22
N LEU A 307 -12.35 11.34 -5.24
CA LEU A 307 -13.09 12.31 -4.41
C LEU A 307 -13.12 11.91 -2.95
N ILE A 308 -13.28 10.63 -2.61
CA ILE A 308 -13.19 10.19 -1.20
C ILE A 308 -11.81 10.43 -0.60
N TYR A 309 -10.76 10.49 -1.44
CA TYR A 309 -9.40 10.84 -1.03
C TYR A 309 -9.11 12.35 -1.09
N GLY A 310 -10.13 13.18 -1.34
CA GLY A 310 -10.00 14.63 -1.35
C GLY A 310 -9.27 15.18 -2.58
N MET A 311 -9.41 14.52 -3.73
CA MET A 311 -8.86 15.00 -4.99
C MET A 311 -9.48 16.32 -5.42
N SER A 312 -8.66 17.24 -5.91
CA SER A 312 -9.12 18.51 -6.46
C SER A 312 -9.61 18.37 -7.91
N ALA A 313 -10.37 19.39 -8.39
CA ALA A 313 -10.80 19.44 -9.79
C ALA A 313 -9.62 19.40 -10.79
N PHE A 314 -8.47 19.95 -10.45
CA PHE A 314 -7.26 19.82 -11.26
C PHE A 314 -6.75 18.37 -11.34
N GLY A 315 -6.71 17.67 -10.20
CA GLY A 315 -6.30 16.26 -10.17
C GLY A 315 -7.28 15.36 -10.92
N LEU A 316 -8.58 15.60 -10.74
CA LEU A 316 -9.63 14.83 -11.43
C LEU A 316 -9.61 15.06 -12.94
N ALA A 317 -9.50 16.31 -13.38
CA ALA A 317 -9.40 16.67 -14.79
C ALA A 317 -8.28 15.89 -15.50
N LYS A 318 -7.11 15.84 -14.88
CA LYS A 318 -5.96 15.09 -15.39
C LYS A 318 -6.18 13.57 -15.38
N GLN A 319 -6.89 13.04 -14.38
CA GLN A 319 -7.07 11.59 -14.23
C GLN A 319 -8.06 10.98 -15.22
N ILE A 320 -9.08 11.72 -15.61
CA ILE A 320 -10.13 11.26 -16.53
C ILE A 320 -10.13 12.00 -17.88
N ASP A 321 -9.07 12.76 -18.14
CA ASP A 321 -8.83 13.48 -19.40
C ASP A 321 -9.98 14.39 -19.83
N VAL A 322 -10.38 15.31 -18.94
CA VAL A 322 -11.43 16.30 -19.19
C VAL A 322 -10.96 17.70 -18.81
N GLY A 323 -11.71 18.73 -19.25
CA GLY A 323 -11.45 20.11 -18.85
C GLY A 323 -11.66 20.34 -17.35
N ARG A 324 -10.89 21.27 -16.75
CA ARG A 324 -11.00 21.59 -15.32
C ARG A 324 -12.42 22.03 -14.90
N LYS A 325 -13.14 22.75 -15.78
CA LYS A 325 -14.52 23.20 -15.52
C LYS A 325 -15.46 21.99 -15.46
N GLU A 326 -15.33 21.08 -16.41
CA GLU A 326 -16.11 19.85 -16.48
C GLU A 326 -15.81 18.93 -15.27
N ALA A 327 -14.54 18.79 -14.89
CA ALA A 327 -14.17 18.07 -13.67
C ALA A 327 -14.82 18.68 -12.41
N GLN A 328 -14.92 20.02 -12.33
CA GLN A 328 -15.63 20.67 -11.22
C GLN A 328 -17.13 20.36 -11.24
N GLU A 329 -17.78 20.37 -12.40
CA GLU A 329 -19.19 19.99 -12.54
C GLU A 329 -19.43 18.53 -12.12
N TYR A 330 -18.49 17.61 -12.41
CA TYR A 330 -18.57 16.22 -11.95
C TYR A 330 -18.43 16.11 -10.43
N ILE A 331 -17.55 16.89 -9.81
CA ILE A 331 -17.40 16.97 -8.35
C ILE A 331 -18.70 17.47 -7.71
N ASP A 332 -19.30 18.51 -8.26
CA ASP A 332 -20.53 19.10 -7.72
C ASP A 332 -21.70 18.11 -7.80
N ARG A 333 -21.86 17.39 -8.93
CA ARG A 333 -22.85 16.31 -9.09
C ARG A 333 -22.60 15.14 -8.14
N TYR A 334 -21.33 14.74 -7.96
CA TYR A 334 -20.95 13.69 -7.04
C TYR A 334 -21.39 14.02 -5.60
N PHE A 335 -21.06 15.21 -5.11
CA PHE A 335 -21.43 15.61 -3.75
C PHE A 335 -22.90 15.95 -3.59
N ALA A 336 -23.60 16.33 -4.67
CA ALA A 336 -25.06 16.43 -4.67
C ALA A 336 -25.70 15.03 -4.52
N ARG A 337 -25.12 14.00 -5.12
CA ARG A 337 -25.56 12.61 -5.00
C ARG A 337 -25.21 12.01 -3.64
N TYR A 338 -24.03 12.33 -3.11
CA TYR A 338 -23.49 11.78 -1.86
C TYR A 338 -23.20 12.91 -0.85
N PRO A 339 -24.22 13.63 -0.36
CA PRO A 339 -24.00 14.77 0.53
C PRO A 339 -23.43 14.38 1.89
N GLY A 340 -23.67 13.13 2.34
CA GLY A 340 -23.10 12.59 3.55
C GLY A 340 -21.57 12.48 3.49
N VAL A 341 -21.00 12.20 2.33
CA VAL A 341 -19.56 12.15 2.13
C VAL A 341 -18.95 13.54 2.31
N LEU A 342 -19.54 14.58 1.73
CA LEU A 342 -19.08 15.96 1.91
C LEU A 342 -19.16 16.39 3.38
N ALA A 343 -20.30 16.12 4.03
CA ALA A 343 -20.51 16.43 5.45
C ALA A 343 -19.50 15.70 6.35
N TYR A 344 -19.18 14.44 6.04
CA TYR A 344 -18.12 13.69 6.72
C TYR A 344 -16.76 14.38 6.59
N MET A 345 -16.39 14.78 5.37
CA MET A 345 -15.10 15.45 5.12
C MET A 345 -14.97 16.75 5.91
N GLU A 346 -16.01 17.58 5.91
CA GLU A 346 -16.02 18.86 6.62
C GLU A 346 -15.94 18.65 8.13
N ARG A 347 -16.77 17.76 8.67
CA ARG A 347 -16.75 17.38 10.09
C ARG A 347 -15.37 16.87 10.51
N THR A 348 -14.77 16.00 9.72
CA THR A 348 -13.47 15.39 10.03
C THR A 348 -12.35 16.41 10.02
N ARG A 349 -12.35 17.36 9.08
CA ARG A 349 -11.39 18.48 9.09
C ARG A 349 -11.52 19.36 10.35
N THR A 350 -12.76 19.70 10.72
CA THR A 350 -13.03 20.51 11.91
C THR A 350 -12.56 19.80 13.18
N GLN A 351 -12.94 18.54 13.35
CA GLN A 351 -12.52 17.74 14.51
C GLN A 351 -10.99 17.58 14.56
N ALA A 352 -10.35 17.31 13.41
CA ALA A 352 -8.90 17.21 13.35
C ALA A 352 -8.20 18.52 13.74
N ALA A 353 -8.72 19.68 13.32
CA ALA A 353 -8.17 20.99 13.67
C ALA A 353 -8.32 21.28 15.17
N GLU A 354 -9.41 20.86 15.81
CA GLU A 354 -9.69 21.06 17.23
C GLU A 354 -8.86 20.14 18.13
N GLN A 355 -8.77 18.83 17.80
CA GLN A 355 -8.16 17.83 18.69
C GLN A 355 -6.73 17.42 18.28
N GLY A 356 -6.27 17.78 17.07
CA GLY A 356 -4.92 17.48 16.57
C GLY A 356 -4.71 16.05 16.07
N TYR A 357 -5.77 15.24 16.00
CA TYR A 357 -5.72 13.86 15.50
C TYR A 357 -7.06 13.43 14.88
N VAL A 358 -7.05 12.30 14.20
CA VAL A 358 -8.24 11.55 13.75
C VAL A 358 -8.18 10.12 14.25
N GLU A 359 -9.33 9.45 14.32
CA GLU A 359 -9.43 8.07 14.83
C GLU A 359 -10.07 7.13 13.79
N THR A 360 -9.66 5.86 13.84
CA THR A 360 -10.35 4.76 13.15
C THR A 360 -11.61 4.35 13.91
N LEU A 361 -12.43 3.50 13.31
CA LEU A 361 -13.58 2.88 13.98
C LEU A 361 -13.21 2.15 15.28
N PHE A 362 -11.99 1.64 15.37
CA PHE A 362 -11.47 0.90 16.53
C PHE A 362 -10.70 1.79 17.51
N GLY A 363 -10.60 3.09 17.27
CA GLY A 363 -9.96 4.06 18.16
C GLY A 363 -8.45 4.23 17.98
N ARG A 364 -7.88 3.70 16.89
CA ARG A 364 -6.49 4.02 16.49
C ARG A 364 -6.39 5.47 16.10
N ARG A 365 -5.39 6.19 16.62
CA ARG A 365 -5.18 7.61 16.35
C ARG A 365 -4.07 7.84 15.34
N LEU A 366 -4.32 8.79 14.43
CA LEU A 366 -3.29 9.45 13.65
C LEU A 366 -3.21 10.92 14.06
N TYR A 367 -2.05 11.32 14.62
CA TYR A 367 -1.78 12.70 15.00
C TYR A 367 -1.38 13.52 13.77
N LEU A 368 -1.88 14.76 13.69
CA LEU A 368 -1.75 15.67 12.56
C LEU A 368 -1.13 17.01 12.99
N PRO A 369 0.17 17.06 13.28
CA PRO A 369 0.81 18.26 13.81
C PRO A 369 0.69 19.48 12.87
N GLU A 370 0.56 19.24 11.55
CA GLU A 370 0.47 20.27 10.52
C GLU A 370 -0.97 20.74 10.24
N ILE A 371 -1.99 20.23 10.93
CA ILE A 371 -3.41 20.53 10.64
C ILE A 371 -3.74 22.02 10.80
N ASN A 372 -3.06 22.70 11.72
CA ASN A 372 -3.19 24.12 11.97
C ASN A 372 -1.99 24.96 11.48
N SER A 373 -1.18 24.39 10.55
CA SER A 373 0.00 25.08 10.00
C SER A 373 -0.38 26.39 9.30
N LYS A 374 0.42 27.44 9.53
CA LYS A 374 0.32 28.70 8.78
C LYS A 374 0.68 28.53 7.31
N ASN A 375 1.49 27.52 6.98
CA ASN A 375 1.79 27.16 5.60
C ASN A 375 0.58 26.44 4.97
N GLY A 376 -0.07 27.10 4.01
CA GLY A 376 -1.26 26.58 3.36
C GLY A 376 -1.08 25.24 2.64
N ALA A 377 0.11 24.96 2.10
CA ALA A 377 0.38 23.67 1.45
C ALA A 377 0.47 22.52 2.48
N MET A 378 1.16 22.74 3.60
CA MET A 378 1.26 21.78 4.70
C MET A 378 -0.11 21.52 5.32
N ARG A 379 -0.87 22.57 5.60
CA ARG A 379 -2.24 22.46 6.14
C ARG A 379 -3.16 21.67 5.21
N LYS A 380 -3.20 21.97 3.89
CA LYS A 380 -4.00 21.20 2.93
C LYS A 380 -3.57 19.74 2.83
N GLY A 381 -2.27 19.45 2.95
CA GLY A 381 -1.76 18.09 3.05
C GLY A 381 -2.30 17.36 4.28
N ALA A 382 -2.25 18.00 5.45
CA ALA A 382 -2.78 17.46 6.70
C ALA A 382 -4.31 17.28 6.66
N GLU A 383 -5.07 18.24 6.09
CA GLU A 383 -6.52 18.14 5.89
C GLU A 383 -6.91 16.93 5.02
N ARG A 384 -6.16 16.68 3.94
CA ARG A 384 -6.36 15.49 3.10
C ARG A 384 -6.01 14.20 3.85
N THR A 385 -4.94 14.21 4.63
CA THR A 385 -4.58 13.07 5.48
C THR A 385 -5.65 12.82 6.54
N ALA A 386 -6.24 13.87 7.13
CA ALA A 386 -7.32 13.77 8.10
C ALA A 386 -8.54 13.03 7.55
N ILE A 387 -8.92 13.29 6.30
CA ILE A 387 -10.06 12.64 5.64
C ILE A 387 -9.76 11.15 5.37
N ASN A 388 -8.55 10.84 4.93
CA ASN A 388 -8.19 9.51 4.45
C ASN A 388 -7.83 8.54 5.58
N ALA A 389 -7.19 9.02 6.63
CA ALA A 389 -6.62 8.18 7.67
C ALA A 389 -7.67 7.36 8.46
N PRO A 390 -8.87 7.87 8.80
CA PRO A 390 -9.89 7.05 9.44
C PRO A 390 -10.34 5.88 8.57
N MET A 391 -10.51 6.08 7.28
CA MET A 391 -10.92 5.06 6.34
C MET A 391 -9.81 4.02 6.11
N GLN A 392 -8.61 4.46 5.76
CA GLN A 392 -7.46 3.57 5.51
C GLN A 392 -7.04 2.82 6.78
N GLY A 393 -7.05 3.51 7.92
CA GLY A 393 -6.71 2.90 9.20
C GLY A 393 -7.78 1.90 9.67
N THR A 394 -9.05 2.17 9.43
CA THR A 394 -10.13 1.19 9.71
C THR A 394 -9.98 -0.04 8.83
N ALA A 395 -9.65 0.10 7.53
CA ALA A 395 -9.35 -1.04 6.66
C ALA A 395 -8.16 -1.85 7.19
N ALA A 396 -7.09 -1.17 7.66
CA ALA A 396 -5.94 -1.82 8.28
C ALA A 396 -6.31 -2.58 9.57
N ASP A 397 -7.15 -2.01 10.40
CA ASP A 397 -7.63 -2.66 11.62
C ASP A 397 -8.50 -3.88 11.29
N ILE A 398 -9.36 -3.79 10.28
CA ILE A 398 -10.22 -4.90 9.83
C ILE A 398 -9.38 -6.06 9.32
N ILE A 399 -8.42 -5.84 8.43
CA ILE A 399 -7.57 -6.94 7.91
C ILE A 399 -6.73 -7.57 9.01
N LYS A 400 -6.21 -6.81 9.97
CA LYS A 400 -5.49 -7.34 11.13
C LYS A 400 -6.37 -8.23 12.01
N ARG A 401 -7.60 -7.82 12.28
CA ARG A 401 -8.59 -8.62 13.01
C ARG A 401 -8.96 -9.88 12.25
N ALA A 402 -9.14 -9.79 10.94
CA ALA A 402 -9.37 -10.94 10.08
C ALA A 402 -8.19 -11.92 10.12
N MET A 403 -6.95 -11.43 10.06
CA MET A 403 -5.74 -12.27 10.19
C MET A 403 -5.73 -13.05 11.51
N ILE A 404 -6.06 -12.39 12.62
CA ILE A 404 -6.12 -13.05 13.95
C ILE A 404 -7.21 -14.12 13.96
N ALA A 405 -8.39 -13.84 13.42
CA ALA A 405 -9.51 -14.79 13.39
C ALA A 405 -9.22 -16.00 12.48
N VAL A 406 -8.69 -15.75 11.28
CA VAL A 406 -8.33 -16.79 10.31
C VAL A 406 -7.20 -17.69 10.87
N ASP A 407 -6.15 -17.07 11.42
CA ASP A 407 -5.04 -17.83 12.00
C ASP A 407 -5.49 -18.66 13.19
N GLY A 408 -6.31 -18.11 14.09
CA GLY A 408 -6.89 -18.86 15.21
C GLY A 408 -7.68 -20.07 14.75
N TRP A 409 -8.57 -19.89 13.77
CA TRP A 409 -9.34 -20.99 13.19
C TRP A 409 -8.44 -22.06 12.54
N LEU A 410 -7.40 -21.65 11.80
CA LEU A 410 -6.45 -22.60 11.20
C LEU A 410 -5.71 -23.43 12.25
N GLN A 411 -5.31 -22.80 13.36
CA GLN A 411 -4.66 -23.52 14.47
C GLN A 411 -5.62 -24.52 15.14
N ASP A 412 -6.87 -24.10 15.37
CA ASP A 412 -7.88 -24.93 16.06
C ASP A 412 -8.38 -26.09 15.19
N SER A 413 -8.53 -25.85 13.88
CA SER A 413 -9.01 -26.88 12.95
C SER A 413 -7.97 -27.97 12.65
N GLY A 414 -6.68 -27.65 12.77
CA GLY A 414 -5.58 -28.56 12.41
C GLY A 414 -5.54 -28.94 10.94
N LEU A 415 -6.26 -28.19 10.07
CA LEU A 415 -6.26 -28.43 8.63
C LEU A 415 -4.91 -28.06 8.01
N ASP A 416 -4.54 -28.81 6.97
CA ASP A 416 -3.31 -28.54 6.21
C ASP A 416 -3.49 -27.35 5.27
N ALA A 417 -3.50 -26.19 5.88
CA ALA A 417 -3.62 -24.89 5.25
C ALA A 417 -2.85 -23.85 6.06
N ARG A 418 -2.29 -22.84 5.39
CA ARG A 418 -1.49 -21.79 6.05
C ARG A 418 -1.58 -20.47 5.31
N VAL A 419 -1.62 -19.37 6.03
CA VAL A 419 -1.46 -18.04 5.46
C VAL A 419 0.01 -17.85 5.09
N ILE A 420 0.29 -17.42 3.86
CA ILE A 420 1.65 -17.21 3.34
C ILE A 420 1.96 -15.76 3.04
N LEU A 421 0.96 -14.94 2.69
CA LEU A 421 1.10 -13.51 2.41
C LEU A 421 -0.11 -12.72 2.91
N GLN A 422 0.17 -11.49 3.31
CA GLN A 422 -0.82 -10.41 3.47
C GLN A 422 -0.42 -9.27 2.56
N VAL A 423 -1.30 -8.84 1.66
CA VAL A 423 -1.03 -7.79 0.67
C VAL A 423 -2.25 -6.88 0.56
N HIS A 424 -2.11 -5.61 0.93
CA HIS A 424 -3.20 -4.64 0.98
C HIS A 424 -4.41 -5.15 1.79
N ASP A 425 -5.52 -5.48 1.13
CA ASP A 425 -6.76 -5.96 1.74
C ASP A 425 -6.97 -7.47 1.50
N GLU A 426 -5.92 -8.17 1.08
CA GLU A 426 -5.93 -9.58 0.67
C GLU A 426 -5.12 -10.46 1.63
N LEU A 427 -5.63 -11.68 1.87
CA LEU A 427 -4.89 -12.79 2.47
C LEU A 427 -4.67 -13.87 1.43
N VAL A 428 -3.41 -14.31 1.26
CA VAL A 428 -3.06 -15.43 0.40
C VAL A 428 -2.71 -16.63 1.27
N LEU A 429 -3.41 -17.74 1.03
CA LEU A 429 -3.20 -19.00 1.72
C LEU A 429 -2.68 -20.05 0.75
N GLU A 430 -1.84 -20.94 1.24
CA GLU A 430 -1.51 -22.20 0.60
C GLU A 430 -2.31 -23.30 1.28
N VAL A 431 -3.15 -24.01 0.52
CA VAL A 431 -4.15 -24.97 1.03
C VAL A 431 -4.01 -26.28 0.30
N ARG A 432 -4.00 -27.41 1.02
CA ARG A 432 -4.04 -28.72 0.39
C ARG A 432 -5.28 -28.84 -0.52
N GLU A 433 -5.09 -29.37 -1.73
CA GLU A 433 -6.06 -29.29 -2.81
C GLU A 433 -7.47 -29.82 -2.44
N ASP A 434 -7.54 -30.92 -1.67
CA ASP A 434 -8.79 -31.51 -1.21
C ASP A 434 -9.51 -30.72 -0.11
N LEU A 435 -8.85 -29.72 0.50
CA LEU A 435 -9.40 -28.90 1.59
C LEU A 435 -9.80 -27.50 1.16
N VAL A 436 -9.57 -27.13 -0.10
CA VAL A 436 -9.76 -25.75 -0.60
C VAL A 436 -11.15 -25.21 -0.32
N GLU A 437 -12.20 -25.96 -0.66
CA GLU A 437 -13.58 -25.51 -0.46
C GLU A 437 -13.91 -25.36 1.03
N GLN A 438 -13.50 -26.31 1.87
CA GLN A 438 -13.72 -26.25 3.30
C GLN A 438 -13.04 -25.03 3.93
N VAL A 439 -11.81 -24.72 3.51
CA VAL A 439 -11.07 -23.55 4.01
C VAL A 439 -11.73 -22.26 3.50
N ARG A 440 -12.11 -22.20 2.22
CA ARG A 440 -12.79 -21.02 1.63
C ARG A 440 -14.10 -20.70 2.36
N GLU A 441 -14.94 -21.72 2.57
CA GLU A 441 -16.22 -21.58 3.28
C GLU A 441 -16.05 -21.11 4.74
N ALA A 442 -14.94 -21.43 5.37
CA ALA A 442 -14.67 -21.00 6.74
C ALA A 442 -14.06 -19.60 6.82
N ILE A 443 -13.07 -19.28 5.96
CA ILE A 443 -12.34 -18.00 6.10
C ILE A 443 -13.13 -16.80 5.60
N CYS A 444 -13.95 -16.93 4.54
CA CYS A 444 -14.73 -15.82 4.03
C CYS A 444 -15.70 -15.23 5.09
N PRO A 445 -16.48 -16.01 5.84
CA PRO A 445 -17.28 -15.49 6.94
C PRO A 445 -16.45 -14.90 8.09
N LEU A 446 -15.27 -15.48 8.42
CA LEU A 446 -14.38 -14.94 9.44
C LEU A 446 -13.86 -13.56 9.05
N MET A 447 -13.47 -13.38 7.80
CA MET A 447 -13.04 -12.08 7.28
C MET A 447 -14.21 -11.10 7.23
N SER A 448 -15.36 -11.48 6.66
CA SER A 448 -16.55 -10.62 6.60
C SER A 448 -17.06 -10.23 7.98
N GLY A 449 -16.87 -11.07 8.99
CA GLY A 449 -17.25 -10.84 10.38
C GLY A 449 -16.21 -10.05 11.20
N ALA A 450 -15.08 -9.66 10.63
CA ALA A 450 -14.00 -8.97 11.37
C ALA A 450 -14.41 -7.57 11.89
N ALA A 451 -15.44 -6.95 11.31
CA ALA A 451 -16.06 -5.72 11.79
C ALA A 451 -17.57 -5.71 11.50
N GLN A 452 -18.29 -4.95 12.31
CA GLN A 452 -19.70 -4.64 12.06
C GLN A 452 -19.81 -3.22 11.51
N LEU A 453 -20.21 -3.12 10.25
CA LEU A 453 -20.52 -1.85 9.59
C LEU A 453 -22.02 -1.82 9.26
N ASP A 454 -22.56 -0.64 8.93
CA ASP A 454 -23.94 -0.50 8.46
C ASP A 454 -24.16 -1.04 7.03
N VAL A 455 -23.08 -1.50 6.41
CA VAL A 455 -23.06 -2.21 5.12
C VAL A 455 -22.30 -3.52 5.27
N PRO A 456 -22.63 -4.57 4.50
CA PRO A 456 -21.92 -5.84 4.59
C PRO A 456 -20.47 -5.69 4.12
N LEU A 457 -19.53 -6.34 4.80
CA LEU A 457 -18.20 -6.59 4.28
C LEU A 457 -18.25 -7.84 3.40
N LEU A 458 -17.91 -7.69 2.13
CA LEU A 458 -17.88 -8.80 1.18
C LEU A 458 -16.42 -9.22 0.94
N VAL A 459 -16.21 -10.52 0.92
CA VAL A 459 -14.92 -11.14 0.63
C VAL A 459 -15.06 -12.01 -0.61
N GLU A 460 -14.25 -11.73 -1.61
CA GLU A 460 -14.11 -12.54 -2.81
C GLU A 460 -12.90 -13.46 -2.65
N ALA A 461 -13.05 -14.74 -2.98
CA ALA A 461 -11.99 -15.71 -2.84
C ALA A 461 -11.80 -16.50 -4.13
N GLY A 462 -10.62 -16.36 -4.71
CA GLY A 462 -10.20 -17.09 -5.90
C GLY A 462 -9.19 -18.19 -5.57
N VAL A 463 -9.08 -19.17 -6.47
CA VAL A 463 -8.22 -20.35 -6.31
C VAL A 463 -7.41 -20.56 -7.57
N GLY A 464 -6.11 -20.82 -7.41
CA GLY A 464 -5.22 -21.05 -8.55
C GLY A 464 -3.98 -21.88 -8.20
N ASN A 465 -3.19 -22.21 -9.23
CA ASN A 465 -1.88 -22.83 -9.04
C ASN A 465 -0.79 -21.80 -8.70
N ASN A 466 -1.07 -20.55 -8.99
CA ASN A 466 -0.22 -19.40 -8.70
C ASN A 466 -1.07 -18.20 -8.25
N TRP A 467 -0.42 -17.16 -7.78
CA TRP A 467 -1.10 -16.00 -7.21
C TRP A 467 -1.90 -15.18 -8.24
N ASP A 468 -1.46 -15.11 -9.50
CA ASP A 468 -2.21 -14.42 -10.56
C ASP A 468 -3.52 -15.13 -10.91
N GLU A 469 -3.51 -16.47 -10.92
CA GLU A 469 -4.72 -17.29 -11.14
C GLU A 469 -5.70 -17.23 -9.96
N ALA A 470 -5.19 -17.05 -8.74
CA ALA A 470 -6.00 -17.01 -7.53
C ALA A 470 -6.64 -15.63 -7.30
N HIS A 471 -6.22 -14.57 -7.99
CA HIS A 471 -6.72 -13.19 -7.87
C HIS A 471 -7.60 -12.82 -9.09
#